data_b98b96eecb06a68d6417d22d1086cd52
#
_entry.id   b98b96eecb06a68d6417d22d1086cd52
#
_cell.length_a   1.000
_cell.length_b   1.000
_cell.length_c   1.000
_cell.angle_alpha   90.00
_cell.angle_beta   90.00
_cell.angle_gamma   90.00
#
_symmetry.space_group_name_H-M   'P 1'
#
loop_
_entity.id
_entity.type
_entity.pdbx_description
1 polymer ?
#
loop_
_entity_poly.entity_id
_entity_poly.type
_entity_poly.pdbx_seq_one_letter_code
_entity_poly.pdbx_strand_id
1 'polypeptide(L)'
;MPKCLDVDGHDYGVNTPVSMALAPSVLPGAIAIGLGATLIMDLWNLFLKRAFSIPSLNYCLLGRWVSHMPSGTLRHASIAAAPKKPHECTVGWVAHYSIGVVLALVFVLFVSGEWIARPTALPALLFGIATVVFPFFILQPSLGLGIASSRTPNPMQARLKSLATHTVFGVGLYVCGLAVSYVHS
;
A
#
# COMPACT_ATOMS: atom_id res chain seq x y z
N MET A 1 -17.31 29.25 5.00
CA MET A 1 -18.02 28.00 5.31
C MET A 1 -18.95 28.27 6.48
N PRO A 2 -20.27 28.01 6.39
CA PRO A 2 -21.21 28.26 7.47
C PRO A 2 -20.90 27.34 8.65
N LYS A 3 -20.70 27.92 9.83
CA LYS A 3 -20.64 27.18 11.09
C LYS A 3 -22.06 26.80 11.47
N CYS A 4 -22.35 25.52 11.62
CA CYS A 4 -23.58 25.08 12.27
C CYS A 4 -23.34 25.17 13.78
N LEU A 5 -23.94 26.18 14.40
CA LEU A 5 -24.05 26.30 15.85
C LEU A 5 -25.41 25.73 16.26
N ASP A 6 -25.46 25.03 17.39
CA ASP A 6 -26.73 24.67 18.00
C ASP A 6 -27.36 25.87 18.74
N VAL A 7 -28.56 25.66 19.30
CA VAL A 7 -29.35 26.67 20.04
C VAL A 7 -28.61 27.17 21.28
N ASP A 8 -27.59 26.39 21.76
CA ASP A 8 -26.78 26.68 22.95
C ASP A 8 -25.35 27.16 22.62
N GLY A 9 -25.05 27.41 21.33
CA GLY A 9 -23.76 27.99 20.88
C GLY A 9 -22.57 27.02 20.90
N HIS A 10 -22.81 25.71 21.04
CA HIS A 10 -21.76 24.70 20.98
C HIS A 10 -21.35 24.41 19.54
N ASP A 11 -20.06 24.56 19.26
CA ASP A 11 -19.45 24.24 17.98
C ASP A 11 -19.30 22.70 17.89
N TYR A 12 -20.31 22.05 17.30
CA TYR A 12 -20.13 20.66 16.84
C TYR A 12 -19.22 20.69 15.60
N GLY A 13 -17.93 20.75 15.84
CA GLY A 13 -16.96 20.44 14.80
C GLY A 13 -17.35 19.09 14.20
N VAL A 14 -17.85 19.11 12.96
CA VAL A 14 -18.19 17.88 12.23
C VAL A 14 -16.88 17.10 12.06
N ASN A 15 -16.60 16.20 13.00
CA ASN A 15 -15.50 15.26 12.91
C ASN A 15 -15.82 14.29 11.77
N THR A 16 -15.49 14.71 10.54
CA THR A 16 -15.59 13.80 9.39
C THR A 16 -14.53 12.71 9.56
N PRO A 17 -14.75 11.49 9.06
CA PRO A 17 -13.74 10.42 9.08
C PRO A 17 -12.37 10.89 8.56
N VAL A 18 -12.39 11.82 7.59
CA VAL A 18 -11.17 12.42 7.03
C VAL A 18 -10.45 13.32 8.05
N SER A 19 -11.16 14.18 8.78
CA SER A 19 -10.54 15.04 9.79
C SER A 19 -9.97 14.24 10.96
N MET A 20 -10.63 13.16 11.35
CA MET A 20 -10.14 12.25 12.39
C MET A 20 -8.89 11.48 11.94
N ALA A 21 -8.87 10.95 10.70
CA ALA A 21 -7.73 10.21 10.19
C ALA A 21 -6.50 11.09 9.91
N LEU A 22 -6.70 12.37 9.62
CA LEU A 22 -5.63 13.37 9.43
C LEU A 22 -5.31 14.14 10.72
N ALA A 23 -5.91 13.78 11.84
CA ALA A 23 -5.57 14.40 13.13
C ALA A 23 -4.08 14.20 13.43
N PRO A 24 -3.39 15.22 13.97
CA PRO A 24 -1.97 15.13 14.31
C PRO A 24 -1.61 13.95 15.22
N SER A 25 -2.57 13.45 15.97
CA SER A 25 -2.42 12.27 16.85
C SER A 25 -2.48 10.93 16.11
N VAL A 26 -3.19 10.85 14.96
CA VAL A 26 -3.44 9.61 14.20
C VAL A 26 -2.43 9.44 13.05
N LEU A 27 -2.03 10.55 12.42
CA LEU A 27 -1.19 10.54 11.24
C LEU A 27 0.18 9.82 11.43
N PRO A 28 0.95 10.08 12.51
CA PRO A 28 2.21 9.38 12.74
C PRO A 28 2.03 7.87 12.90
N GLY A 29 0.97 7.46 13.59
CA GLY A 29 0.63 6.04 13.75
C GLY A 29 0.31 5.37 12.41
N ALA A 30 -0.49 6.00 11.56
CA ALA A 30 -0.83 5.48 10.23
C ALA A 30 0.41 5.37 9.32
N ILE A 31 1.32 6.35 9.37
CA ILE A 31 2.60 6.30 8.64
C ILE A 31 3.45 5.13 9.14
N ALA A 32 3.61 4.98 10.46
CA ALA A 32 4.37 3.89 11.06
C ALA A 32 3.80 2.52 10.68
N ILE A 33 2.47 2.37 10.72
CA ILE A 33 1.76 1.15 10.28
C ILE A 33 2.06 0.86 8.81
N GLY A 34 1.99 1.86 7.93
CA GLY A 34 2.24 1.69 6.50
C GLY A 34 3.68 1.26 6.19
N LEU A 35 4.66 1.91 6.82
CA LEU A 35 6.08 1.57 6.68
C LEU A 35 6.36 0.16 7.21
N GLY A 36 5.85 -0.18 8.39
CA GLY A 36 6.03 -1.49 9.00
C GLY A 36 5.36 -2.62 8.22
N ALA A 37 4.12 -2.42 7.76
CA ALA A 37 3.42 -3.39 6.93
C ALA A 37 4.14 -3.66 5.61
N THR A 38 4.68 -2.61 4.97
CA THR A 38 5.50 -2.72 3.76
C THR A 38 6.79 -3.48 4.01
N LEU A 39 7.46 -3.21 5.13
CA LEU A 39 8.67 -3.95 5.54
C LEU A 39 8.37 -5.44 5.76
N ILE A 40 7.28 -5.78 6.45
CA ILE A 40 6.85 -7.17 6.68
C ILE A 40 6.59 -7.86 5.33
N MET A 41 5.96 -7.19 4.40
CA MET A 41 5.74 -7.68 3.03
C MET A 41 7.05 -7.90 2.28
N ASP A 42 8.05 -7.04 2.44
CA ASP A 42 9.36 -7.20 1.82
C ASP A 42 10.15 -8.36 2.43
N LEU A 43 10.07 -8.55 3.76
CA LEU A 43 10.65 -9.72 4.44
C LEU A 43 10.01 -11.03 3.95
N TRP A 44 8.71 -11.05 3.74
CA TRP A 44 8.00 -12.17 3.12
C TRP A 44 8.52 -12.46 1.70
N ASN A 45 8.64 -11.44 0.86
CA ASN A 45 9.18 -11.58 -0.49
C ASN A 45 10.64 -12.09 -0.48
N LEU A 46 11.45 -11.61 0.47
CA LEU A 46 12.82 -12.08 0.67
C LEU A 46 12.86 -13.55 1.10
N PHE A 47 11.97 -13.96 2.00
CA PHE A 47 11.81 -15.37 2.41
C PHE A 47 11.44 -16.25 1.21
N LEU A 48 10.42 -15.86 0.42
CA LEU A 48 10.02 -16.61 -0.77
C LEU A 48 11.19 -16.75 -1.77
N LYS A 49 11.97 -15.69 -1.94
CA LYS A 49 13.14 -15.70 -2.84
C LYS A 49 14.22 -16.65 -2.34
N ARG A 50 14.51 -16.66 -1.03
CA ARG A 50 15.59 -17.47 -0.46
C ARG A 50 15.21 -18.94 -0.27
N ALA A 51 13.98 -19.22 0.20
CA ALA A 51 13.54 -20.56 0.52
C ALA A 51 13.02 -21.34 -0.72
N PHE A 52 12.41 -20.63 -1.68
CA PHE A 52 11.71 -21.26 -2.81
C PHE A 52 12.19 -20.76 -4.18
N SER A 53 13.19 -19.89 -4.23
CA SER A 53 13.69 -19.28 -5.48
C SER A 53 12.61 -18.54 -6.27
N ILE A 54 11.54 -18.09 -5.59
CA ILE A 54 10.45 -17.33 -6.21
C ILE A 54 10.90 -15.86 -6.30
N PRO A 55 11.09 -15.29 -7.51
CA PRO A 55 11.61 -13.93 -7.66
C PRO A 55 10.60 -12.90 -7.16
N SER A 56 11.05 -11.89 -6.43
CA SER A 56 10.25 -10.71 -6.06
C SER A 56 10.12 -9.72 -7.21
N LEU A 57 9.19 -8.77 -7.11
CA LEU A 57 9.13 -7.63 -8.02
C LEU A 57 10.47 -6.87 -7.99
N ASN A 58 10.99 -6.56 -9.17
CA ASN A 58 12.16 -5.69 -9.27
C ASN A 58 11.71 -4.23 -9.15
N TYR A 59 11.96 -3.62 -7.99
CA TYR A 59 11.55 -2.23 -7.75
C TYR A 59 12.25 -1.22 -8.66
N CYS A 60 13.39 -1.55 -9.27
CA CYS A 60 13.98 -0.69 -10.31
C CYS A 60 13.05 -0.56 -11.52
N LEU A 61 12.29 -1.62 -11.88
CA LEU A 61 11.30 -1.56 -12.95
C LEU A 61 10.08 -0.72 -12.56
N LEU A 62 9.67 -0.74 -11.29
CA LEU A 62 8.65 0.17 -10.75
C LEU A 62 9.12 1.63 -10.89
N GLY A 63 10.35 1.92 -10.47
CA GLY A 63 10.91 3.26 -10.57
C GLY A 63 11.13 3.72 -12.02
N ARG A 64 11.53 2.81 -12.92
CA ARG A 64 11.58 3.10 -14.35
C ARG A 64 10.22 3.51 -14.89
N TRP A 65 9.16 2.78 -14.55
CA TRP A 65 7.80 3.11 -14.93
C TRP A 65 7.36 4.48 -14.39
N VAL A 66 7.56 4.75 -13.11
CA VAL A 66 7.27 6.04 -12.48
C VAL A 66 8.04 7.18 -13.18
N SER A 67 9.32 6.96 -13.52
CA SER A 67 10.17 7.96 -14.19
C SER A 67 9.80 8.21 -15.66
N HIS A 68 8.97 7.36 -16.27
CA HIS A 68 8.43 7.59 -17.61
C HIS A 68 7.08 8.33 -17.59
N MET A 69 6.38 8.39 -16.44
CA MET A 69 5.07 9.06 -16.32
C MET A 69 5.10 10.56 -16.70
N PRO A 70 6.12 11.36 -16.31
CA PRO A 70 6.17 12.77 -16.69
C PRO A 70 6.23 13.00 -18.20
N SER A 71 6.72 12.00 -18.98
CA SER A 71 6.71 12.04 -20.44
C SER A 71 5.41 11.52 -21.06
N GLY A 72 4.36 11.28 -20.26
CA GLY A 72 3.07 10.77 -20.73
C GLY A 72 3.04 9.26 -21.00
N THR A 73 4.13 8.53 -20.77
CA THR A 73 4.19 7.09 -21.05
C THR A 73 3.76 6.29 -19.84
N LEU A 74 2.46 5.94 -19.78
CA LEU A 74 1.87 5.19 -18.66
C LEU A 74 1.86 3.67 -18.88
N ARG A 75 2.02 3.20 -20.12
CA ARG A 75 2.00 1.78 -20.47
C ARG A 75 3.18 1.43 -21.36
N HIS A 76 3.75 0.26 -21.13
CA HIS A 76 4.87 -0.28 -21.89
C HIS A 76 4.51 -1.66 -22.43
N ALA A 77 4.96 -1.99 -23.64
CA ALA A 77 4.88 -3.36 -24.14
C ALA A 77 5.75 -4.30 -23.28
N SER A 78 6.90 -3.80 -22.81
CA SER A 78 7.77 -4.42 -21.83
C SER A 78 8.58 -3.33 -21.14
N ILE A 79 8.36 -3.13 -19.84
CA ILE A 79 9.14 -2.17 -19.05
C ILE A 79 10.62 -2.56 -18.96
N ALA A 80 10.93 -3.85 -19.03
CA ALA A 80 12.31 -4.32 -19.02
C ALA A 80 13.09 -3.88 -20.26
N ALA A 81 12.43 -3.77 -21.42
CA ALA A 81 13.00 -3.29 -22.65
C ALA A 81 13.00 -1.76 -22.81
N ALA A 82 12.25 -1.03 -21.95
CA ALA A 82 12.20 0.41 -22.00
C ALA A 82 13.55 1.05 -21.59
N PRO A 83 13.89 2.24 -22.11
CA PRO A 83 15.12 2.96 -21.76
C PRO A 83 15.24 3.14 -20.24
N LYS A 84 16.43 2.82 -19.71
CA LYS A 84 16.73 3.02 -18.29
C LYS A 84 16.68 4.51 -17.93
N LYS A 85 16.28 4.80 -16.69
CA LYS A 85 16.24 6.15 -16.15
C LYS A 85 17.24 6.31 -15.01
N PRO A 86 17.84 7.49 -14.84
CA PRO A 86 18.70 7.77 -13.69
C PRO A 86 17.96 7.48 -12.38
N HIS A 87 18.64 6.89 -11.41
CA HIS A 87 18.12 6.60 -10.06
C HIS A 87 16.83 5.77 -10.01
N GLU A 88 16.50 5.01 -11.08
CA GLU A 88 15.25 4.24 -11.17
C GLU A 88 15.05 3.28 -9.98
N CYS A 89 16.12 2.73 -9.41
CA CYS A 89 16.00 1.84 -8.24
C CYS A 89 15.61 2.62 -6.97
N THR A 90 16.19 3.79 -6.75
CA THR A 90 15.84 4.66 -5.62
C THR A 90 14.40 5.15 -5.75
N VAL A 91 14.01 5.63 -6.95
CA VAL A 91 12.63 6.04 -7.24
C VAL A 91 11.66 4.90 -6.99
N GLY A 92 12.02 3.68 -7.39
CA GLY A 92 11.18 2.50 -7.19
C GLY A 92 10.97 2.14 -5.71
N TRP A 93 12.02 2.19 -4.91
CA TRP A 93 11.93 1.96 -3.47
C TRP A 93 11.11 3.04 -2.75
N VAL A 94 11.37 4.31 -3.06
CA VAL A 94 10.59 5.42 -2.51
C VAL A 94 9.11 5.29 -2.89
N ALA A 95 8.81 5.02 -4.16
CA ALA A 95 7.43 4.82 -4.61
C ALA A 95 6.76 3.65 -3.89
N HIS A 96 7.46 2.51 -3.72
CA HIS A 96 6.94 1.34 -3.04
C HIS A 96 6.51 1.63 -1.60
N TYR A 97 7.39 2.23 -0.80
CA TYR A 97 7.07 2.61 0.58
C TYR A 97 6.02 3.72 0.66
N SER A 98 6.07 4.69 -0.25
CA SER A 98 5.03 5.74 -0.32
C SER A 98 3.64 5.15 -0.61
N ILE A 99 3.53 4.17 -1.53
CA ILE A 99 2.29 3.46 -1.79
C ILE A 99 1.81 2.73 -0.53
N GLY A 100 2.70 2.06 0.20
CA GLY A 100 2.36 1.38 1.45
C GLY A 100 1.80 2.34 2.51
N VAL A 101 2.42 3.52 2.67
CA VAL A 101 1.93 4.56 3.57
C VAL A 101 0.56 5.10 3.13
N VAL A 102 0.40 5.40 1.84
CA VAL A 102 -0.90 5.87 1.29
C VAL A 102 -1.99 4.82 1.52
N LEU A 103 -1.71 3.54 1.28
CA LEU A 103 -2.67 2.47 1.52
C LEU A 103 -3.03 2.35 3.01
N ALA A 104 -2.08 2.52 3.93
CA ALA A 104 -2.37 2.51 5.36
C ALA A 104 -3.22 3.72 5.78
N LEU A 105 -2.96 4.92 5.22
CA LEU A 105 -3.81 6.10 5.44
C LEU A 105 -5.23 5.88 4.92
N VAL A 106 -5.37 5.33 3.71
CA VAL A 106 -6.67 4.96 3.15
C VAL A 106 -7.37 3.92 4.04
N PHE A 107 -6.65 2.92 4.53
CA PHE A 107 -7.19 1.92 5.45
C PHE A 107 -7.76 2.57 6.73
N VAL A 108 -6.98 3.47 7.36
CA VAL A 108 -7.43 4.18 8.58
C VAL A 108 -8.67 5.05 8.31
N LEU A 109 -8.79 5.62 7.11
CA LEU A 109 -10.02 6.34 6.69
C LEU A 109 -11.25 5.42 6.64
N PHE A 110 -11.07 4.16 6.17
CA PHE A 110 -12.18 3.20 6.07
C PHE A 110 -12.63 2.63 7.41
N VAL A 111 -11.68 2.38 8.33
CA VAL A 111 -11.96 1.69 9.62
C VAL A 111 -12.20 2.65 10.78
N SER A 112 -12.12 3.96 10.56
CA SER A 112 -12.08 5.02 11.56
C SER A 112 -10.80 5.02 12.44
N GLY A 113 -10.49 6.19 13.04
CA GLY A 113 -9.32 6.32 13.94
C GLY A 113 -9.36 5.42 15.16
N GLU A 114 -10.54 4.97 15.58
CA GLU A 114 -10.74 4.06 16.73
C GLU A 114 -10.06 2.70 16.52
N TRP A 115 -9.91 2.26 15.27
CA TRP A 115 -9.21 1.02 14.98
C TRP A 115 -7.75 1.05 15.45
N ILE A 116 -7.09 2.20 15.41
CA ILE A 116 -5.71 2.34 15.89
C ILE A 116 -5.65 2.10 17.41
N ALA A 117 -6.68 2.49 18.15
CA ALA A 117 -6.73 2.24 19.61
C ALA A 117 -7.05 0.77 19.94
N ARG A 118 -7.82 0.10 19.09
CA ARG A 118 -8.23 -1.31 19.27
C ARG A 118 -8.17 -2.09 17.94
N PRO A 119 -6.97 -2.44 17.47
CA PRO A 119 -6.81 -3.13 16.19
C PRO A 119 -7.47 -4.51 16.18
N THR A 120 -8.16 -4.82 15.08
CA THR A 120 -8.75 -6.12 14.81
C THR A 120 -8.20 -6.69 13.50
N ALA A 121 -8.02 -8.01 13.42
CA ALA A 121 -7.36 -8.63 12.29
C ALA A 121 -8.19 -8.59 11.00
N LEU A 122 -9.51 -8.82 11.11
CA LEU A 122 -10.37 -9.04 9.94
C LEU A 122 -10.40 -7.84 8.97
N PRO A 123 -10.62 -6.59 9.40
CA PRO A 123 -10.59 -5.44 8.48
C PRO A 123 -9.23 -5.26 7.81
N ALA A 124 -8.13 -5.45 8.56
CA ALA A 124 -6.78 -5.31 8.03
C ALA A 124 -6.46 -6.37 6.96
N LEU A 125 -6.84 -7.63 7.20
CA LEU A 125 -6.67 -8.73 6.24
C LEU A 125 -7.51 -8.50 4.98
N LEU A 126 -8.79 -8.18 5.13
CA LEU A 126 -9.67 -7.92 3.99
C LEU A 126 -9.19 -6.75 3.14
N PHE A 127 -8.75 -5.67 3.79
CA PHE A 127 -8.18 -4.53 3.09
C PHE A 127 -6.87 -4.92 2.38
N GLY A 128 -5.95 -5.60 3.06
CA GLY A 128 -4.71 -6.06 2.45
C GLY A 128 -4.98 -6.91 1.20
N ILE A 129 -5.88 -7.89 1.28
CA ILE A 129 -6.28 -8.71 0.13
C ILE A 129 -6.87 -7.85 -0.98
N ALA A 130 -7.77 -6.92 -0.66
CA ALA A 130 -8.40 -6.04 -1.63
C ALA A 130 -7.38 -5.18 -2.40
N THR A 131 -6.28 -4.79 -1.76
CA THR A 131 -5.24 -3.99 -2.42
C THR A 131 -4.55 -4.71 -3.59
N VAL A 132 -4.70 -6.04 -3.75
CA VAL A 132 -4.20 -6.78 -4.91
C VAL A 132 -4.78 -6.29 -6.24
N VAL A 133 -5.91 -5.60 -6.20
CA VAL A 133 -6.53 -4.95 -7.36
C VAL A 133 -5.55 -3.98 -8.04
N PHE A 134 -4.75 -3.24 -7.28
CA PHE A 134 -3.78 -2.29 -7.82
C PHE A 134 -2.70 -2.96 -8.70
N PRO A 135 -1.95 -3.98 -8.23
CA PRO A 135 -1.01 -4.66 -9.10
C PRO A 135 -1.71 -5.39 -10.25
N PHE A 136 -2.87 -6.02 -10.07
CA PHE A 136 -3.53 -6.79 -11.11
C PHE A 136 -4.03 -5.94 -12.28
N PHE A 137 -4.60 -4.78 -12.01
CA PHE A 137 -5.31 -3.99 -13.01
C PHE A 137 -4.60 -2.69 -13.39
N ILE A 138 -3.64 -2.23 -12.59
CA ILE A 138 -2.89 -1.01 -12.87
C ILE A 138 -1.42 -1.33 -13.16
N LEU A 139 -0.67 -1.86 -12.18
CA LEU A 139 0.77 -1.98 -12.28
C LEU A 139 1.18 -3.01 -13.34
N GLN A 140 0.70 -4.26 -13.24
CA GLN A 140 1.11 -5.33 -14.14
C GLN A 140 0.77 -5.04 -15.62
N PRO A 141 -0.43 -4.54 -15.97
CA PRO A 141 -0.70 -4.08 -17.33
C PRO A 141 0.20 -2.94 -17.80
N SER A 142 0.50 -2.00 -16.92
CA SER A 142 1.38 -0.86 -17.24
C SER A 142 2.83 -1.28 -17.50
N LEU A 143 3.29 -2.34 -16.84
CA LEU A 143 4.62 -2.92 -17.04
C LEU A 143 4.70 -3.86 -18.26
N GLY A 144 3.58 -4.16 -18.93
CA GLY A 144 3.50 -5.08 -20.08
C GLY A 144 3.23 -6.53 -19.70
N LEU A 145 2.98 -6.84 -18.41
CA LEU A 145 2.72 -8.20 -17.91
C LEU A 145 1.28 -8.69 -18.15
N GLY A 146 0.41 -7.81 -18.67
CA GLY A 146 -1.01 -8.09 -18.87
C GLY A 146 -1.82 -8.00 -17.57
N ILE A 147 -3.14 -8.01 -17.68
CA ILE A 147 -4.06 -8.02 -16.53
C ILE A 147 -3.84 -9.27 -15.72
N ALA A 148 -3.67 -9.11 -14.40
CA ALA A 148 -3.39 -10.19 -13.46
C ALA A 148 -2.27 -11.14 -13.97
N SER A 149 -1.17 -10.54 -14.46
CA SER A 149 0.01 -11.27 -14.99
C SER A 149 -0.29 -12.21 -16.16
N SER A 150 -1.33 -11.97 -16.94
CA SER A 150 -1.79 -12.88 -18.01
C SER A 150 -0.74 -13.14 -19.11
N ARG A 151 0.27 -12.29 -19.24
CA ARG A 151 1.36 -12.40 -20.22
C ARG A 151 2.66 -12.93 -19.65
N THR A 152 2.68 -13.36 -18.39
CA THR A 152 3.85 -14.00 -17.77
C THR A 152 3.92 -15.49 -18.13
N PRO A 153 5.11 -16.13 -18.07
CA PRO A 153 5.24 -17.57 -18.36
C PRO A 153 4.36 -18.46 -17.47
N ASN A 154 4.18 -18.08 -16.19
CA ASN A 154 3.38 -18.82 -15.20
C ASN A 154 2.35 -17.88 -14.53
N PRO A 155 1.23 -17.53 -15.19
CA PRO A 155 0.27 -16.55 -14.69
C PRO A 155 -0.35 -16.94 -13.34
N MET A 156 -0.65 -18.22 -13.12
CA MET A 156 -1.24 -18.71 -11.87
C MET A 156 -0.29 -18.51 -10.69
N GLN A 157 0.98 -18.88 -10.85
CA GLN A 157 1.99 -18.66 -9.82
C GLN A 157 2.16 -17.16 -9.49
N ALA A 158 2.18 -16.30 -10.51
CA ALA A 158 2.28 -14.87 -10.33
C ALA A 158 1.07 -14.28 -9.59
N ARG A 159 -0.15 -14.76 -9.88
CA ARG A 159 -1.39 -14.37 -9.20
C ARG A 159 -1.39 -14.80 -7.74
N LEU A 160 -1.10 -16.07 -7.47
CA LEU A 160 -1.06 -16.62 -6.10
C LEU A 160 -0.01 -15.90 -5.26
N LYS A 161 1.16 -15.63 -5.84
CA LYS A 161 2.20 -14.86 -5.18
C LYS A 161 1.73 -13.44 -4.86
N SER A 162 1.12 -12.73 -5.80
CA SER A 162 0.59 -11.38 -5.56
C SER A 162 -0.46 -11.40 -4.45
N LEU A 163 -1.39 -12.36 -4.49
CA LEU A 163 -2.42 -12.51 -3.46
C LEU A 163 -1.80 -12.78 -2.08
N ALA A 164 -0.88 -13.74 -1.97
CA ALA A 164 -0.17 -14.04 -0.72
C ALA A 164 0.60 -12.83 -0.19
N THR A 165 1.30 -12.11 -1.06
CA THR A 165 2.06 -10.90 -0.69
C THR A 165 1.14 -9.80 -0.15
N HIS A 166 -0.02 -9.57 -0.75
CA HIS A 166 -1.00 -8.58 -0.28
C HIS A 166 -1.75 -9.05 0.98
N THR A 167 -1.96 -10.37 1.15
CA THR A 167 -2.44 -10.92 2.42
C THR A 167 -1.45 -10.65 3.54
N VAL A 168 -0.15 -10.85 3.29
CA VAL A 168 0.91 -10.53 4.27
C VAL A 168 0.98 -9.03 4.57
N PHE A 169 0.73 -8.17 3.59
CA PHE A 169 0.57 -6.73 3.85
C PHE A 169 -0.57 -6.46 4.83
N GLY A 170 -1.72 -7.14 4.68
CA GLY A 170 -2.83 -7.07 5.63
C GLY A 170 -2.48 -7.56 7.03
N VAL A 171 -1.71 -8.67 7.14
CA VAL A 171 -1.14 -9.13 8.42
C VAL A 171 -0.23 -8.05 9.01
N GLY A 172 0.61 -7.43 8.18
CA GLY A 172 1.49 -6.33 8.55
C GLY A 172 0.75 -5.13 9.11
N LEU A 173 -0.36 -4.72 8.45
CA LEU A 173 -1.22 -3.65 8.96
C LEU A 173 -1.73 -3.96 10.37
N TYR A 174 -2.19 -5.18 10.60
CA TYR A 174 -2.68 -5.61 11.92
C TYR A 174 -1.59 -5.64 12.97
N VAL A 175 -0.45 -6.28 12.70
CA VAL A 175 0.66 -6.41 13.65
C VAL A 175 1.25 -5.04 14.01
N CYS A 176 1.46 -4.19 13.02
CA CYS A 176 1.95 -2.84 13.26
C CYS A 176 0.90 -1.97 13.96
N GLY A 177 -0.40 -2.18 13.68
CA GLY A 177 -1.50 -1.56 14.41
C GLY A 177 -1.46 -1.89 15.90
N LEU A 178 -1.29 -3.18 16.24
CA LEU A 178 -1.10 -3.61 17.64
C LEU A 178 0.12 -2.96 18.29
N ALA A 179 1.24 -2.88 17.59
CA ALA A 179 2.44 -2.25 18.13
C ALA A 179 2.23 -0.75 18.41
N VAL A 180 1.55 -0.05 17.50
CA VAL A 180 1.22 1.37 17.65
C VAL A 180 0.22 1.58 18.80
N SER A 181 -0.83 0.75 18.92
CA SER A 181 -1.80 0.86 20.01
C SER A 181 -1.15 0.67 21.37
N TYR A 182 -0.21 -0.27 21.49
CA TYR A 182 0.51 -0.53 22.75
C TYR A 182 1.41 0.65 23.18
N VAL A 183 1.98 1.38 22.22
CA VAL A 183 2.83 2.56 22.51
C VAL A 183 1.98 3.77 22.95
N HIS A 184 0.70 3.81 22.58
CA HIS A 184 -0.21 4.93 22.91
C HIS A 184 -1.14 4.63 24.10
N SER A 185 -1.10 3.42 24.69
CA SER A 185 -1.85 3.03 25.88
C SER A 185 -1.03 3.29 27.15
#